data_323dd01464ade4258b3c9fc95a363ca8
#
_entry.id   323dd01464ade4258b3c9fc95a363ca8
#
_cell.length_a   1.000
_cell.length_b   1.000
_cell.length_c   1.000
_cell.angle_alpha   90.00
_cell.angle_beta   90.00
_cell.angle_gamma   90.00
#
_symmetry.space_group_name_H-M   'P 1'
#
loop_
_entity.id
_entity.type
_entity.pdbx_description
1 polymer ?
#
loop_
_entity_poly.entity_id
_entity_poly.type
_entity_poly.pdbx_seq_one_letter_code
_entity_poly.pdbx_strand_id
1 'polypeptide(L)'
;MCIRDSIKCIARIARFYKHESCGQCTPCREGSGWMWRMLERMTKGEASREEVDMLMDVTKQIEGHTICAFGEGSAWPVQGLLRHFKKEVIKRNNFNPLVNRNKNIPYLIDQHLLEKENA
;
A
#
# COMPACT_ATOMS: atom_id res chain seq x y z
N MET A 1 -12.96 14.92 5.11
CA MET A 1 -12.02 13.95 5.68
C MET A 1 -10.67 14.10 4.97
N CYS A 2 -9.60 14.24 5.73
CA CYS A 2 -8.26 14.35 5.14
C CYS A 2 -7.80 12.97 4.65
N ILE A 3 -7.20 12.91 3.45
CA ILE A 3 -6.65 11.65 2.90
C ILE A 3 -5.63 10.99 3.83
N ARG A 4 -4.95 11.80 4.63
CA ARG A 4 -4.02 11.32 5.66
C ARG A 4 -4.70 10.38 6.64
N ASP A 5 -5.90 10.75 7.06
CA ASP A 5 -6.69 9.94 8.00
C ASP A 5 -7.22 8.68 7.33
N SER A 6 -7.56 8.77 6.04
CA SER A 6 -8.02 7.61 5.26
C SER A 6 -6.93 6.54 5.16
N ILE A 7 -5.68 6.90 4.89
CA ILE A 7 -4.57 5.95 4.83
C ILE A 7 -4.36 5.30 6.20
N LYS A 8 -4.40 6.07 7.27
CA LYS A 8 -4.30 5.53 8.63
C LYS A 8 -5.44 4.59 8.98
N CYS A 9 -6.66 4.93 8.59
CA CYS A 9 -7.82 4.08 8.80
C CYS A 9 -7.68 2.74 8.06
N ILE A 10 -7.27 2.77 6.80
CA ILE A 10 -7.07 1.55 6.01
C ILE A 10 -5.92 0.71 6.58
N ALA A 11 -4.83 1.33 7.02
CA ALA A 11 -3.74 0.62 7.69
C ALA A 11 -4.21 -0.07 8.98
N ARG A 12 -5.06 0.60 9.75
CA ARG A 12 -5.66 0.02 10.95
C ARG A 12 -6.56 -1.17 10.64
N ILE A 13 -7.36 -1.07 9.61
CA ILE A 13 -8.22 -2.16 9.13
C ILE A 13 -7.34 -3.34 8.67
N ALA A 14 -6.28 -3.09 7.92
CA ALA A 14 -5.37 -4.14 7.48
C ALA A 14 -4.70 -4.86 8.66
N ARG A 15 -4.34 -4.14 9.70
CA ARG A 15 -3.82 -4.74 10.93
C ARG A 15 -4.83 -5.65 11.59
N PHE A 16 -6.09 -5.25 11.65
CA PHE A 16 -7.16 -6.07 12.17
C PHE A 16 -7.30 -7.37 11.38
N TYR A 17 -7.34 -7.30 10.05
CA TYR A 17 -7.44 -8.49 9.21
C TYR A 17 -6.22 -9.42 9.36
N LYS A 18 -5.03 -8.86 9.49
CA LYS A 18 -3.84 -9.64 9.77
C LYS A 18 -3.98 -10.42 11.08
N HIS A 19 -4.46 -9.78 12.13
CA HIS A 19 -4.62 -10.40 13.45
C HIS A 19 -5.69 -11.49 13.45
N GLU A 20 -6.79 -11.26 12.76
CA GLU A 20 -7.97 -12.15 12.74
C GLU A 20 -7.87 -13.26 11.70
N SER A 21 -6.91 -13.25 10.80
CA SER A 21 -6.72 -14.31 9.82
C SER A 21 -6.49 -15.65 10.52
N CYS A 22 -7.25 -16.68 10.10
CA CYS A 22 -7.08 -18.02 10.67
C CYS A 22 -5.78 -18.71 10.26
N GLY A 23 -5.10 -18.20 9.22
CA GLY A 23 -3.83 -18.71 8.74
C GLY A 23 -3.90 -19.97 7.87
N GLN A 24 -5.10 -20.40 7.46
CA GLN A 24 -5.25 -21.65 6.73
C GLN A 24 -4.70 -21.57 5.30
N CYS A 25 -5.00 -20.50 4.56
CA CYS A 25 -4.52 -20.36 3.19
C CYS A 25 -3.44 -19.29 3.06
N THR A 26 -2.45 -19.57 2.24
CA THR A 26 -1.25 -18.74 2.08
C THR A 26 -1.57 -17.30 1.65
N PRO A 27 -2.45 -17.02 0.67
CA PRO A 27 -2.72 -15.64 0.26
C PRO A 27 -3.23 -14.76 1.39
N CYS A 28 -4.12 -15.26 2.22
CA CYS A 28 -4.64 -14.51 3.38
C CYS A 28 -3.61 -14.44 4.51
N ARG A 29 -2.99 -15.55 4.86
CA ARG A 29 -2.02 -15.62 5.96
C ARG A 29 -0.85 -14.67 5.76
N GLU A 30 -0.21 -14.74 4.59
CA GLU A 30 0.97 -13.92 4.30
C GLU A 30 0.63 -12.56 3.70
N GLY A 31 -0.37 -12.54 2.81
CA GLY A 31 -0.74 -11.32 2.08
C GLY A 31 -1.34 -10.24 2.97
N SER A 32 -2.14 -10.60 3.98
CA SER A 32 -2.72 -9.62 4.89
C SER A 32 -1.65 -8.92 5.72
N GLY A 33 -0.64 -9.64 6.19
CA GLY A 33 0.51 -9.07 6.87
C GLY A 33 1.35 -8.17 5.97
N TRP A 34 1.53 -8.57 4.73
CA TRP A 34 2.28 -7.80 3.73
C TRP A 34 1.58 -6.48 3.42
N MET A 35 0.28 -6.52 3.15
CA MET A 35 -0.52 -5.30 2.94
C MET A 35 -0.42 -4.34 4.12
N TRP A 36 -0.54 -4.85 5.34
CA TRP A 36 -0.42 -4.03 6.53
C TRP A 36 0.93 -3.34 6.63
N ARG A 37 2.03 -4.06 6.41
CA ARG A 37 3.38 -3.48 6.46
C ARG A 37 3.58 -2.39 5.42
N MET A 38 3.09 -2.60 4.21
CA MET A 38 3.18 -1.60 3.15
C MET A 38 2.36 -0.35 3.48
N LEU A 39 1.16 -0.53 4.02
CA LEU A 39 0.30 0.58 4.45
C LEU A 39 0.91 1.35 5.62
N GLU A 40 1.53 0.68 6.58
CA GLU A 40 2.27 1.32 7.67
C GLU A 40 3.41 2.21 7.13
N ARG A 41 4.16 1.72 6.16
CA ARG A 41 5.20 2.52 5.50
C ARG A 41 4.61 3.71 4.78
N MET A 42 3.46 3.57 4.15
CA MET A 42 2.75 4.67 3.50
C MET A 42 2.26 5.71 4.50
N THR A 43 1.81 5.31 5.69
CA THR A 43 1.41 6.28 6.72
C THR A 43 2.59 7.12 7.21
N LYS A 44 3.78 6.56 7.21
CA LYS A 44 5.02 7.25 7.55
C LYS A 44 5.62 8.03 6.38
N GLY A 45 5.10 7.85 5.19
CA GLY A 45 5.60 8.48 3.97
C GLY A 45 6.90 7.87 3.44
N GLU A 46 7.24 6.66 3.83
CA GLU A 46 8.48 5.97 3.44
C GLU A 46 8.33 5.12 2.18
N ALA A 47 7.10 4.91 1.70
CA ALA A 47 6.83 4.07 0.54
C ALA A 47 7.15 4.80 -0.77
N SER A 48 7.69 4.07 -1.73
CA SER A 48 7.91 4.56 -3.09
C SER A 48 6.65 4.40 -3.94
N ARG A 49 6.63 5.05 -5.11
CA ARG A 49 5.54 4.90 -6.08
C ARG A 49 5.38 3.44 -6.54
N GLU A 50 6.49 2.76 -6.75
CA GLU A 50 6.51 1.35 -7.14
C GLU A 50 5.85 0.47 -6.09
N GLU A 51 6.04 0.78 -4.81
CA GLU A 51 5.39 0.07 -3.72
C GLU A 51 3.88 0.25 -3.72
N VAL A 52 3.38 1.40 -4.16
CA VAL A 52 1.93 1.63 -4.31
C VAL A 52 1.35 0.72 -5.39
N ASP A 53 2.03 0.61 -6.53
CA ASP A 53 1.62 -0.30 -7.60
C ASP A 53 1.74 -1.77 -7.17
N MET A 54 2.79 -2.11 -6.46
CA MET A 54 3.00 -3.44 -5.89
C MET A 54 1.89 -3.80 -4.90
N LEU A 55 1.45 -2.85 -4.08
CA LEU A 55 0.35 -3.06 -3.15
C LEU A 55 -0.94 -3.42 -3.89
N MET A 56 -1.24 -2.74 -5.00
CA MET A 56 -2.39 -3.08 -5.84
C MET A 56 -2.28 -4.50 -6.39
N ASP A 57 -1.10 -4.91 -6.85
CA ASP A 57 -0.87 -6.27 -7.33
C ASP A 57 -1.02 -7.32 -6.23
N VAL A 58 -0.55 -7.04 -5.04
CA VAL A 58 -0.73 -7.92 -3.87
C VAL A 58 -2.21 -8.12 -3.57
N THR A 59 -3.02 -7.06 -3.62
CA THR A 59 -4.46 -7.18 -3.38
C THR A 59 -5.13 -8.07 -4.42
N LYS A 60 -4.71 -8.00 -5.67
CA LYS A 60 -5.24 -8.86 -6.74
C LYS A 60 -4.84 -10.32 -6.57
N GLN A 61 -3.67 -10.59 -5.99
CA GLN A 61 -3.24 -11.96 -5.69
C GLN A 61 -3.99 -12.56 -4.49
N ILE A 62 -4.54 -11.75 -3.62
CA ILE A 62 -5.36 -12.20 -2.50
C ILE A 62 -6.81 -12.43 -2.94
N GLU A 63 -7.37 -11.46 -3.68
CA GLU A 63 -8.74 -11.52 -4.17
C GLU A 63 -8.95 -12.73 -5.09
N GLY A 64 -9.94 -13.55 -4.76
CA GLY A 64 -10.27 -14.74 -5.54
C GLY A 64 -9.31 -15.93 -5.37
N HIS A 65 -8.29 -15.82 -4.53
CA HIS A 65 -7.29 -16.88 -4.30
C HIS A 65 -7.34 -17.44 -2.88
N THR A 66 -8.28 -16.99 -2.07
CA THR A 66 -8.48 -17.45 -0.70
C THR A 66 -9.62 -18.45 -0.62
N ILE A 67 -9.59 -19.32 0.39
CA ILE A 67 -10.63 -20.33 0.60
C ILE A 67 -11.97 -19.70 0.98
N CYS A 68 -11.94 -18.58 1.71
CA CYS A 68 -13.15 -17.89 2.16
C CYS A 68 -13.13 -16.40 1.81
N ALA A 69 -14.27 -15.75 1.96
CA ALA A 69 -14.44 -14.32 1.64
C ALA A 69 -13.65 -13.37 2.56
N PHE A 70 -13.01 -13.86 3.60
CA PHE A 70 -12.17 -13.05 4.48
C PHE A 70 -11.02 -12.38 3.72
N GLY A 71 -10.41 -13.08 2.76
CA GLY A 71 -9.36 -12.53 1.91
C GLY A 71 -9.85 -11.34 1.08
N GLU A 72 -11.01 -11.45 0.46
CA GLU A 72 -11.62 -10.34 -0.28
C GLU A 72 -11.97 -9.18 0.66
N GLY A 73 -12.50 -9.46 1.84
CA GLY A 73 -12.78 -8.46 2.85
C GLY A 73 -11.54 -7.67 3.27
N SER A 74 -10.36 -8.30 3.30
CA SER A 74 -9.10 -7.64 3.60
C SER A 74 -8.55 -6.84 2.42
N ALA A 75 -8.75 -7.30 1.18
CA ALA A 75 -8.20 -6.69 -0.03
C ALA A 75 -9.03 -5.50 -0.54
N TRP A 76 -10.34 -5.56 -0.48
CA TRP A 76 -11.23 -4.55 -1.08
C TRP A 76 -11.08 -3.14 -0.51
N PRO A 77 -10.92 -2.90 0.81
CA PRO A 77 -10.68 -1.55 1.32
C PRO A 77 -9.40 -0.92 0.74
N VAL A 78 -8.35 -1.71 0.59
CA VAL A 78 -7.08 -1.26 0.01
C VAL A 78 -7.24 -0.95 -1.47
N GLN A 79 -7.93 -1.81 -2.21
CA GLN A 79 -8.23 -1.57 -3.63
C GLN A 79 -9.06 -0.30 -3.83
N GLY A 80 -10.07 -0.08 -2.97
CA GLY A 80 -10.90 1.11 -3.01
C GLY A 80 -10.09 2.39 -2.78
N LEU A 81 -9.21 2.39 -1.78
CA LEU A 81 -8.32 3.51 -1.51
C LEU A 81 -7.43 3.82 -2.72
N LEU A 82 -6.75 2.81 -3.26
CA LEU A 82 -5.83 3.00 -4.38
C LEU A 82 -6.55 3.36 -5.68
N ARG A 83 -7.73 2.82 -5.92
CA ARG A 83 -8.51 3.13 -7.13
C ARG A 83 -8.93 4.59 -7.19
N HIS A 84 -9.35 5.16 -6.08
CA HIS A 84 -9.91 6.51 -6.04
C HIS A 84 -8.90 7.58 -5.63
N PHE A 85 -7.89 7.26 -4.82
CA PHE A 85 -6.99 8.23 -4.20
C PHE A 85 -5.51 7.94 -4.45
N LYS A 86 -5.18 7.18 -5.48
CA LYS A 86 -3.80 6.80 -5.80
C LYS A 86 -2.86 8.01 -5.91
N LYS A 87 -3.31 9.07 -6.61
CA LYS A 87 -2.50 10.28 -6.80
C LYS A 87 -2.15 10.98 -5.49
N GLU A 88 -3.08 11.02 -4.56
CA GLU A 88 -2.88 11.67 -3.26
C GLU A 88 -1.98 10.83 -2.35
N VAL A 89 -2.09 9.51 -2.41
CA VAL A 89 -1.18 8.61 -1.71
C VAL A 89 0.26 8.80 -2.20
N ILE A 90 0.45 8.89 -3.51
CA ILE A 90 1.76 9.13 -4.11
C ILE A 90 2.32 10.49 -3.70
N LYS A 91 1.51 11.55 -3.76
CA LYS A 91 1.92 12.89 -3.32
C LYS A 91 2.39 12.90 -1.87
N ARG A 92 1.68 12.22 -1.01
CA ARG A 92 2.03 12.15 0.41
C ARG A 92 3.38 11.48 0.63
N ASN A 93 3.64 10.40 -0.07
CA ASN A 93 4.91 9.68 0.04
C ASN A 93 6.09 10.51 -0.49
N ASN A 94 5.87 11.28 -1.55
CA ASN A 94 6.90 12.16 -2.12
C ASN A 94 7.21 13.38 -1.24
N PHE A 95 6.34 13.71 -0.29
CA PHE A 95 6.46 14.90 0.54
C PHE A 95 7.29 14.69 1.82
N ASN A 96 7.71 13.47 2.12
CA ASN A 96 8.46 13.18 3.33
C ASN A 96 9.97 13.39 3.09
N PRO A 97 10.61 14.36 3.77
CA PRO A 97 12.04 14.65 3.60
C PRO A 97 12.95 13.47 3.97
N LEU A 98 12.47 12.52 4.79
CA LEU A 98 13.24 11.31 5.12
C LEU A 98 13.32 10.34 3.95
N VAL A 99 12.28 10.26 3.14
CA VAL A 99 12.28 9.48 1.90
C VAL A 99 13.22 10.12 0.88
N ASN A 100 13.27 11.45 0.83
CA ASN A 100 14.19 12.17 -0.03
C ASN A 100 15.67 11.97 0.35
N ARG A 101 16.00 11.69 1.61
CA ARG A 101 17.37 11.32 2.00
C ARG A 101 17.81 9.99 1.42
N ASN A 102 16.91 9.02 1.37
CA ASN A 102 17.19 7.70 0.79
C ASN A 102 17.23 7.73 -0.74
N LYS A 103 16.67 8.77 -1.37
CA LYS A 103 16.74 8.96 -2.83
C LYS A 103 18.11 9.36 -3.33
N ASN A 104 19.05 9.72 -2.45
CA ASN A 104 20.46 9.94 -2.82
C ASN A 104 21.26 8.64 -2.99
N ILE A 105 20.64 7.50 -2.78
CA ILE A 105 21.15 6.18 -3.13
C ILE A 105 20.59 5.85 -4.53
N PRO A 106 21.21 5.04 -5.38
CA PRO A 106 21.15 5.04 -6.86
C PRO A 106 19.76 5.00 -7.53
N TYR A 107 18.76 5.58 -6.90
CA TYR A 107 17.43 5.81 -7.47
C TYR A 107 17.30 7.10 -8.27
N LEU A 108 18.41 7.71 -8.66
CA LEU A 108 18.46 8.87 -9.57
C LEU A 108 17.72 8.61 -10.90
N ILE A 109 17.59 7.34 -11.26
CA ILE A 109 16.84 6.92 -12.45
C ILE A 109 15.34 7.15 -12.26
N ASP A 110 14.80 6.94 -11.06
CA ASP A 110 13.37 7.10 -10.77
C ASP A 110 12.94 8.57 -10.73
N GLN A 111 13.80 9.48 -10.29
CA GLN A 111 13.49 10.92 -10.34
C GLN A 111 13.32 11.41 -11.78
N HIS A 112 14.11 10.89 -12.71
CA HIS A 112 14.01 11.25 -14.12
C HIS A 112 12.71 10.75 -14.76
N LEU A 113 12.21 9.60 -14.32
CA LEU A 113 10.94 9.05 -14.75
C LEU A 113 9.76 9.83 -14.15
N LEU A 114 9.86 10.25 -12.88
CA LEU A 114 8.84 11.07 -12.20
C LEU A 114 8.71 12.46 -12.82
N GLU A 115 9.82 13.07 -13.23
CA GLU A 115 9.83 14.36 -13.92
C GLU A 115 9.17 14.26 -15.30
N LYS A 116 9.37 13.17 -16.02
CA LYS A 116 8.74 12.93 -17.32
C LYS A 116 7.23 12.68 -17.24
N GLU A 117 6.75 12.11 -16.16
CA GLU A 117 5.31 11.86 -15.95
C GLU A 117 4.58 13.09 -15.40
N ASN A 118 5.28 14.04 -14.78
CA ASN A 118 4.74 15.30 -14.29
C ASN A 118 4.84 16.45 -15.32
N ALA A 119 5.45 16.17 -16.47
CA ALA A 119 5.55 17.15 -17.56
C ALA A 119 4.31 17.03 -18.51
#